data_3ccd51b6b4d554247857301ceefbcbc1
#
_entry.id   3ccd51b6b4d554247857301ceefbcbc1
#
_cell.length_a   1.000
_cell.length_b   1.000
_cell.length_c   1.000
_cell.angle_alpha   90.00
_cell.angle_beta   90.00
_cell.angle_gamma   90.00
#
_symmetry.space_group_name_H-M   'P 1'
#
loop_
_entity.id
_entity.type
_entity.pdbx_description
1 polymer ?
#
loop_
_entity_poly.entity_id
_entity_poly.type
_entity_poly.pdbx_seq_one_letter_code
_entity_poly.pdbx_strand_id
1 'polypeptide(L)'
;PGVVDLHALATAEHYEKACLEALQHPEVDALIATFACVGGCDPALVARAIRRASVKAERATGVAKPTLLSLMGVSGAVPVGSAAQGERGGAHRTFPSYRFPESAALALSKVVDYARFRMQPPGRIPAYENLDAGQTRLWVEQLVEGLTDASPLMLSPAQVRELMAGFGIPIADRLRGEPTPGGSMIAMSLSADPDFGPIWRFHRQGEASILRITPLTDIDIADVVERLQLPSVCGLAETLGRLTQLVEELPWVCTLEAGVYVPPEVGISLHPMPLQPEPRVALSQAEYRMP
;
A
#
# COMPACT_ATOMS: atom_id res chain seq x y z
N PRO A 1 17.84 22.02 -6.49
CA PRO A 1 19.20 21.67 -6.07
C PRO A 1 19.47 20.22 -6.42
N GLY A 2 20.52 20.04 -7.21
CA GLY A 2 20.92 18.76 -7.74
C GLY A 2 22.04 18.13 -6.92
N VAL A 3 23.12 17.76 -7.60
CA VAL A 3 24.33 17.18 -7.00
C VAL A 3 25.33 18.30 -6.71
N VAL A 4 25.98 18.23 -5.53
CA VAL A 4 27.12 19.08 -5.18
C VAL A 4 28.36 18.21 -5.23
N ASP A 5 29.27 18.52 -6.15
CA ASP A 5 30.58 17.85 -6.27
C ASP A 5 31.63 18.59 -5.43
N LEU A 6 32.27 17.87 -4.51
CA LEU A 6 33.29 18.39 -3.63
C LEU A 6 34.71 18.06 -4.09
N HIS A 7 34.89 17.46 -5.25
CA HIS A 7 36.13 16.92 -5.81
C HIS A 7 36.87 15.87 -4.94
N ALA A 8 37.80 15.14 -5.53
CA ALA A 8 38.44 13.97 -4.92
C ALA A 8 39.32 14.25 -3.68
N LEU A 9 39.77 15.49 -3.48
CA LEU A 9 40.63 15.89 -2.36
C LEU A 9 39.86 16.63 -1.25
N ALA A 10 38.53 16.55 -1.25
CA ALA A 10 37.73 17.19 -0.23
C ALA A 10 38.02 16.60 1.17
N THR A 11 38.24 17.49 2.12
CA THR A 11 38.48 17.14 3.53
C THR A 11 37.17 16.97 4.30
N ALA A 12 37.22 16.43 5.51
CA ALA A 12 36.07 16.35 6.40
C ALA A 12 35.40 17.72 6.66
N GLU A 13 36.18 18.81 6.68
CA GLU A 13 35.66 20.17 6.84
C GLU A 13 34.82 20.63 5.63
N HIS A 14 35.27 20.29 4.41
CA HIS A 14 34.51 20.56 3.20
C HIS A 14 33.16 19.84 3.22
N TYR A 15 33.15 18.57 3.66
CA TYR A 15 31.91 17.82 3.83
C TYR A 15 31.00 18.44 4.91
N GLU A 16 31.56 18.86 6.06
CA GLU A 16 30.76 19.50 7.12
C GLU A 16 30.06 20.76 6.58
N LYS A 17 30.81 21.63 5.90
CA LYS A 17 30.27 22.89 5.35
C LYS A 17 29.19 22.64 4.32
N ALA A 18 29.48 21.82 3.30
CA ALA A 18 28.54 21.54 2.22
C ALA A 18 27.26 20.83 2.71
N CYS A 19 27.41 19.86 3.60
CA CYS A 19 26.26 19.17 4.19
C CYS A 19 25.44 20.11 5.08
N LEU A 20 26.07 21.01 5.82
CA LEU A 20 25.37 21.99 6.64
C LEU A 20 24.52 22.94 5.76
N GLU A 21 25.11 23.49 4.72
CA GLU A 21 24.42 24.38 3.77
C GLU A 21 23.24 23.64 3.09
N ALA A 22 23.49 22.41 2.60
CA ALA A 22 22.45 21.60 1.99
C ALA A 22 21.29 21.30 2.95
N LEU A 23 21.59 20.87 4.17
CA LEU A 23 20.56 20.50 5.16
C LEU A 23 19.78 21.71 5.70
N GLN A 24 20.37 22.91 5.67
CA GLN A 24 19.67 24.14 6.03
C GLN A 24 18.79 24.68 4.89
N HIS A 25 19.02 24.25 3.65
CA HIS A 25 18.27 24.75 2.52
C HIS A 25 16.81 24.27 2.57
N PRO A 26 15.80 25.15 2.41
CA PRO A 26 14.39 24.78 2.56
C PRO A 26 13.89 23.76 1.52
N GLU A 27 14.45 23.75 0.32
CA GLU A 27 14.07 22.83 -0.75
C GLU A 27 14.75 21.46 -0.68
N VAL A 28 15.58 21.21 0.33
CA VAL A 28 16.22 19.91 0.54
C VAL A 28 15.46 19.15 1.61
N ASP A 29 14.85 18.02 1.27
CA ASP A 29 14.12 17.16 2.21
C ASP A 29 15.00 16.06 2.82
N ALA A 30 16.03 15.61 2.09
CA ALA A 30 16.95 14.56 2.54
C ALA A 30 18.32 14.73 1.89
N LEU A 31 19.36 14.14 2.49
CA LEU A 31 20.73 14.17 2.01
C LEU A 31 21.29 12.76 1.82
N ILE A 32 21.87 12.48 0.66
CA ILE A 32 22.76 11.33 0.45
C ILE A 32 24.16 11.86 0.27
N ALA A 33 25.05 11.57 1.22
CA ALA A 33 26.45 11.98 1.18
C ALA A 33 27.31 10.81 0.71
N THR A 34 27.97 10.98 -0.43
CA THR A 34 28.87 9.97 -1.02
C THR A 34 30.31 10.37 -0.78
N PHE A 35 31.13 9.41 -0.33
CA PHE A 35 32.57 9.58 -0.14
C PHE A 35 33.33 8.37 -0.67
N ALA A 36 34.32 8.63 -1.53
CA ALA A 36 35.30 7.66 -1.95
C ALA A 36 36.67 8.01 -1.32
N CYS A 37 37.28 7.05 -0.62
CA CYS A 37 38.57 7.26 0.00
C CYS A 37 39.69 7.32 -1.06
N VAL A 38 39.89 8.50 -1.63
CA VAL A 38 40.99 8.78 -2.56
C VAL A 38 41.95 9.71 -1.82
N GLY A 39 43.22 9.30 -1.65
CA GLY A 39 44.22 10.18 -1.03
C GLY A 39 44.32 10.11 0.51
N GLY A 40 43.82 9.06 1.16
CA GLY A 40 44.12 8.77 2.56
C GLY A 40 43.25 9.48 3.63
N CYS A 41 42.16 10.12 3.24
CA CYS A 41 41.22 10.66 4.22
C CYS A 41 40.42 9.53 4.91
N ASP A 42 40.35 9.54 6.23
CA ASP A 42 39.62 8.54 7.03
C ASP A 42 38.10 8.73 6.86
N PRO A 43 37.35 7.70 6.35
CA PRO A 43 35.89 7.74 6.23
C PRO A 43 35.18 8.06 7.55
N ALA A 44 35.76 7.67 8.69
CA ALA A 44 35.17 7.96 9.98
C ALA A 44 35.25 9.45 10.35
N LEU A 45 36.23 10.17 9.88
CA LEU A 45 36.33 11.63 10.07
C LEU A 45 35.25 12.34 9.25
N VAL A 46 35.05 11.90 8.00
CA VAL A 46 33.99 12.43 7.12
C VAL A 46 32.60 12.14 7.70
N ALA A 47 32.35 10.92 8.13
CA ALA A 47 31.09 10.58 8.77
C ALA A 47 30.79 11.41 10.03
N ARG A 48 31.80 11.67 10.86
CA ARG A 48 31.67 12.57 12.03
C ARG A 48 31.39 14.01 11.64
N ALA A 49 31.99 14.49 10.54
CA ALA A 49 31.75 15.83 10.03
C ALA A 49 30.32 15.99 9.51
N ILE A 50 29.83 15.02 8.74
CA ILE A 50 28.44 15.00 8.27
C ILE A 50 27.45 14.97 9.44
N ARG A 51 27.76 14.19 10.50
CA ARG A 51 26.93 14.20 11.71
C ARG A 51 26.90 15.58 12.37
N ARG A 52 28.05 16.22 12.55
CA ARG A 52 28.08 17.60 13.11
C ARG A 52 27.24 18.55 12.29
N ALA A 53 27.33 18.47 10.97
CA ALA A 53 26.50 19.25 10.07
C ALA A 53 25.00 19.00 10.28
N SER A 54 24.60 17.73 10.35
CA SER A 54 23.19 17.36 10.58
C SER A 54 22.66 17.89 11.92
N VAL A 55 23.42 17.78 12.99
CA VAL A 55 23.01 18.30 14.32
C VAL A 55 22.94 19.83 14.32
N LYS A 56 23.90 20.51 13.67
CA LYS A 56 23.86 21.97 13.56
C LYS A 56 22.68 22.46 12.72
N ALA A 57 22.41 21.79 11.59
CA ALA A 57 21.27 22.11 10.75
C ALA A 57 19.95 21.93 11.49
N GLU A 58 19.76 20.81 12.19
CA GLU A 58 18.56 20.55 12.99
C GLU A 58 18.36 21.61 14.08
N ARG A 59 19.44 22.01 14.80
CA ARG A 59 19.36 23.07 15.82
C ARG A 59 18.98 24.44 15.20
N ALA A 60 19.44 24.71 13.99
CA ALA A 60 19.17 25.98 13.32
C ALA A 60 17.77 26.04 12.68
N THR A 61 17.28 24.91 12.14
CA THR A 61 16.02 24.85 11.38
C THR A 61 14.85 24.28 12.18
N GLY A 62 15.11 23.62 13.31
CA GLY A 62 14.11 22.87 14.06
C GLY A 62 13.68 21.55 13.42
N VAL A 63 14.24 21.19 12.24
CA VAL A 63 13.83 20.03 11.44
C VAL A 63 15.00 19.06 11.28
N ALA A 64 14.77 17.80 11.65
CA ALA A 64 15.71 16.71 11.41
C ALA A 64 15.50 16.12 10.02
N LYS A 65 16.37 16.39 9.07
CA LYS A 65 16.31 15.84 7.71
C LYS A 65 17.01 14.48 7.63
N PRO A 66 16.42 13.48 6.95
CA PRO A 66 17.07 12.18 6.72
C PRO A 66 18.42 12.36 6.04
N THR A 67 19.45 11.67 6.59
CA THR A 67 20.79 11.71 6.04
C THR A 67 21.32 10.29 5.91
N LEU A 68 21.67 9.88 4.70
CA LEU A 68 22.22 8.57 4.36
C LEU A 68 23.65 8.74 3.86
N LEU A 69 24.47 7.73 4.13
CA LEU A 69 25.86 7.73 3.72
C LEU A 69 26.10 6.67 2.64
N SER A 70 26.98 6.96 1.71
CA SER A 70 27.61 5.99 0.81
C SER A 70 29.10 6.13 0.92
N LEU A 71 29.69 5.44 1.91
CA LEU A 71 31.14 5.47 2.13
C LEU A 71 31.74 4.26 1.42
N MET A 72 32.45 4.45 0.34
CA MET A 72 33.06 3.36 -0.43
C MET A 72 34.07 2.62 0.46
N GLY A 73 33.86 1.29 0.56
CA GLY A 73 34.67 0.41 1.43
C GLY A 73 34.09 0.21 2.85
N VAL A 74 33.03 0.92 3.23
CA VAL A 74 32.36 0.77 4.53
C VAL A 74 30.87 0.47 4.30
N SER A 75 30.37 -0.64 4.82
CA SER A 75 28.96 -1.00 4.74
C SER A 75 28.38 -1.26 6.12
N GLY A 76 27.09 -0.99 6.29
CA GLY A 76 26.36 -1.15 7.55
C GLY A 76 26.16 0.15 8.31
N ALA A 77 25.75 0.05 9.57
CA ALA A 77 25.62 1.21 10.43
C ALA A 77 27.00 1.72 10.82
N VAL A 78 27.37 2.93 10.37
CA VAL A 78 28.59 3.58 10.82
C VAL A 78 28.31 4.18 12.20
N PRO A 79 28.96 3.69 13.29
CA PRO A 79 28.82 4.30 14.59
C PRO A 79 29.50 5.67 14.54
N VAL A 80 28.71 6.71 14.45
CA VAL A 80 29.21 8.07 14.35
C VAL A 80 29.33 8.66 15.77
N GLY A 81 30.31 8.23 16.48
CA GLY A 81 30.70 8.78 17.76
C GLY A 81 30.69 7.79 18.94
N SER A 82 31.79 7.64 19.60
CA SER A 82 31.79 7.32 21.03
C SER A 82 31.01 8.41 21.75
N ALA A 83 30.17 8.02 22.72
CA ALA A 83 29.67 8.95 23.70
C ALA A 83 30.84 9.71 24.28
N ALA A 84 31.05 10.95 23.86
CA ALA A 84 31.80 11.88 24.68
C ALA A 84 31.01 11.97 26.00
N GLN A 85 31.59 11.49 27.07
CA GLN A 85 31.03 11.54 28.42
C GLN A 85 30.52 12.96 28.67
N GLY A 86 29.20 13.16 28.72
CA GLY A 86 28.60 14.42 29.11
C GLY A 86 27.27 14.81 28.49
N GLU A 87 26.86 14.33 27.31
CA GLU A 87 25.57 14.70 26.74
C GLU A 87 24.46 13.71 27.21
N ARG A 88 23.88 14.02 28.36
CA ARG A 88 22.67 13.35 28.84
C ARG A 88 21.51 13.71 27.86
N GLY A 89 21.02 12.74 27.09
CA GLY A 89 19.77 12.85 26.34
C GLY A 89 19.84 12.78 24.82
N GLY A 90 21.01 12.67 24.19
CA GLY A 90 21.12 12.48 22.76
C GLY A 90 20.95 11.00 22.38
N ALA A 91 19.84 10.63 21.72
CA ALA A 91 19.72 9.34 21.08
C ALA A 91 20.96 9.11 20.19
N HIS A 92 21.58 7.94 20.27
CA HIS A 92 22.70 7.54 19.40
C HIS A 92 22.18 7.50 17.95
N ARG A 93 22.29 8.62 17.25
CA ARG A 93 21.97 8.65 15.81
C ARG A 93 23.09 7.96 15.06
N THR A 94 22.82 6.79 14.57
CA THR A 94 23.63 6.10 13.57
C THR A 94 23.12 6.49 12.19
N PHE A 95 24.02 6.84 11.28
CA PHE A 95 23.65 7.01 9.89
C PHE A 95 23.81 5.68 9.16
N PRO A 96 22.79 5.23 8.39
CA PRO A 96 22.94 4.06 7.55
C PRO A 96 23.95 4.36 6.46
N SER A 97 24.93 3.46 6.29
CA SER A 97 25.91 3.55 5.22
C SER A 97 25.71 2.40 4.23
N TYR A 98 25.67 2.75 2.97
CA TYR A 98 25.49 1.85 1.85
C TYR A 98 26.78 1.77 1.02
N ARG A 99 27.03 0.62 0.43
CA ARG A 99 28.20 0.42 -0.42
C ARG A 99 28.18 1.29 -1.67
N PHE A 100 26.98 1.52 -2.20
CA PHE A 100 26.74 2.30 -3.41
C PHE A 100 25.63 3.33 -3.18
N PRO A 101 25.71 4.51 -3.80
CA PRO A 101 24.71 5.57 -3.65
C PRO A 101 23.33 5.17 -4.17
N GLU A 102 23.26 4.29 -5.18
CA GLU A 102 22.00 3.75 -5.70
C GLU A 102 21.24 2.97 -4.64
N SER A 103 21.96 2.20 -3.81
CA SER A 103 21.35 1.47 -2.69
C SER A 103 20.80 2.41 -1.62
N ALA A 104 21.49 3.52 -1.35
CA ALA A 104 21.01 4.57 -0.44
C ALA A 104 19.76 5.25 -1.00
N ALA A 105 19.75 5.57 -2.29
CA ALA A 105 18.60 6.17 -2.96
C ALA A 105 17.38 5.25 -2.93
N LEU A 106 17.57 3.95 -3.21
CA LEU A 106 16.50 2.97 -3.15
C LEU A 106 15.94 2.83 -1.72
N ALA A 107 16.80 2.78 -0.72
CA ALA A 107 16.37 2.71 0.68
C ALA A 107 15.59 3.97 1.10
N LEU A 108 16.08 5.16 0.71
CA LEU A 108 15.38 6.42 0.97
C LEU A 108 14.01 6.45 0.30
N SER A 109 13.91 6.01 -0.96
CA SER A 109 12.63 5.90 -1.69
C SER A 109 11.62 5.06 -0.90
N LYS A 110 12.02 3.89 -0.40
CA LYS A 110 11.12 3.02 0.39
C LYS A 110 10.67 3.66 1.71
N VAL A 111 11.56 4.39 2.38
CA VAL A 111 11.20 5.13 3.61
C VAL A 111 10.23 6.27 3.30
N VAL A 112 10.42 6.98 2.18
CA VAL A 112 9.52 8.04 1.74
C VAL A 112 8.14 7.47 1.40
N ASP A 113 8.08 6.35 0.66
CA ASP A 113 6.82 5.68 0.32
C ASP A 113 6.08 5.25 1.60
N TYR A 114 6.79 4.70 2.58
CA TYR A 114 6.21 4.34 3.88
C TYR A 114 5.73 5.56 4.67
N ALA A 115 6.49 6.66 4.67
CA ALA A 115 6.08 7.89 5.32
C ALA A 115 4.81 8.47 4.68
N ARG A 116 4.73 8.49 3.34
CA ARG A 116 3.53 8.90 2.61
C ARG A 116 2.33 8.05 2.96
N PHE A 117 2.51 6.73 2.98
CA PHE A 117 1.45 5.80 3.40
C PHE A 117 0.97 6.12 4.83
N ARG A 118 1.88 6.34 5.77
CA ARG A 118 1.53 6.70 7.16
C ARG A 118 0.86 8.07 7.31
N MET A 119 1.09 8.99 6.41
CA MET A 119 0.49 10.32 6.40
C MET A 119 -0.87 10.36 5.68
N GLN A 120 -1.24 9.29 4.98
CA GLN A 120 -2.58 9.20 4.39
C GLN A 120 -3.63 9.22 5.50
N PRO A 121 -4.70 9.99 5.34
CA PRO A 121 -5.80 9.95 6.28
C PRO A 121 -6.37 8.52 6.32
N PRO A 122 -6.90 8.07 7.47
CA PRO A 122 -7.60 6.80 7.50
C PRO A 122 -8.81 6.87 6.56
N GLY A 123 -8.92 5.92 5.66
CA GLY A 123 -10.08 5.80 4.78
C GLY A 123 -11.35 5.49 5.58
N ARG A 124 -12.49 5.63 4.93
CA ARG A 124 -13.80 5.28 5.47
C ARG A 124 -14.28 4.02 4.77
N ILE A 125 -14.83 3.09 5.55
CA ILE A 125 -15.51 1.93 5.00
C ILE A 125 -16.81 2.44 4.36
N PRO A 126 -17.04 2.20 3.05
CA PRO A 126 -18.28 2.61 2.41
C PRO A 126 -19.48 1.89 3.06
N ALA A 127 -20.52 2.63 3.35
CA ALA A 127 -21.79 2.09 3.82
C ALA A 127 -22.89 2.54 2.87
N TYR A 128 -23.69 1.59 2.41
CA TYR A 128 -24.81 1.84 1.50
C TYR A 128 -26.10 1.63 2.25
N GLU A 129 -26.97 2.60 2.15
CA GLU A 129 -28.36 2.52 2.62
C GLU A 129 -29.24 1.81 1.58
N ASN A 130 -30.45 1.42 1.93
CA ASN A 130 -31.40 0.72 1.06
C ASN A 130 -30.92 -0.67 0.60
N LEU A 131 -30.30 -1.41 1.49
CA LEU A 131 -29.96 -2.82 1.31
C LEU A 131 -30.88 -3.69 2.16
N ASP A 132 -31.15 -4.89 1.67
CA ASP A 132 -31.88 -5.92 2.43
C ASP A 132 -30.90 -6.83 3.20
N ALA A 133 -29.86 -6.21 3.72
CA ALA A 133 -28.74 -6.89 4.37
C ALA A 133 -29.18 -7.71 5.60
N GLY A 134 -30.13 -7.19 6.36
CA GLY A 134 -30.62 -7.88 7.58
C GLY A 134 -31.35 -9.19 7.25
N GLN A 135 -32.21 -9.21 6.26
CA GLN A 135 -32.90 -10.46 5.83
C GLN A 135 -31.91 -11.41 5.17
N THR A 136 -31.03 -10.88 4.33
CA THR A 136 -29.99 -11.69 3.69
C THR A 136 -29.08 -12.34 4.72
N ARG A 137 -28.70 -11.63 5.77
CA ARG A 137 -27.90 -12.17 6.86
C ARG A 137 -28.63 -13.32 7.57
N LEU A 138 -29.88 -13.15 7.96
CA LEU A 138 -30.68 -14.21 8.62
C LEU A 138 -30.79 -15.45 7.73
N TRP A 139 -30.97 -15.27 6.44
CA TRP A 139 -31.02 -16.37 5.50
C TRP A 139 -29.67 -17.10 5.38
N VAL A 140 -28.54 -16.37 5.34
CA VAL A 140 -27.20 -16.98 5.33
C VAL A 140 -26.90 -17.70 6.65
N GLU A 141 -27.28 -17.14 7.80
CA GLU A 141 -27.16 -17.77 9.11
C GLU A 141 -27.86 -19.13 9.12
N GLN A 142 -29.08 -19.21 8.62
CA GLN A 142 -29.83 -20.49 8.52
C GLN A 142 -29.13 -21.52 7.63
N LEU A 143 -28.52 -21.08 6.50
CA LEU A 143 -27.75 -21.97 5.64
C LEU A 143 -26.51 -22.51 6.36
N VAL A 144 -25.82 -21.69 7.11
CA VAL A 144 -24.58 -22.04 7.83
C VAL A 144 -24.90 -22.93 9.03
N GLU A 145 -25.96 -22.65 9.78
CA GLU A 145 -26.44 -23.51 10.89
C GLU A 145 -26.80 -24.93 10.43
N GLY A 146 -27.26 -25.07 9.19
CA GLY A 146 -27.59 -26.36 8.58
C GLY A 146 -26.37 -27.18 8.12
N LEU A 147 -25.14 -26.63 8.16
CA LEU A 147 -23.93 -27.35 7.77
C LEU A 147 -23.54 -28.36 8.85
N THR A 148 -23.35 -29.61 8.43
CA THR A 148 -22.91 -30.70 9.31
C THR A 148 -21.43 -31.01 9.19
N ASP A 149 -20.80 -30.55 8.12
CA ASP A 149 -19.41 -30.81 7.80
C ASP A 149 -18.58 -29.53 7.84
N ALA A 150 -17.28 -29.69 8.15
CA ALA A 150 -16.31 -28.58 8.11
C ALA A 150 -15.99 -28.07 6.68
N SER A 151 -16.55 -28.70 5.64
CA SER A 151 -16.33 -28.31 4.25
C SER A 151 -17.18 -27.09 3.88
N PRO A 152 -16.60 -26.12 3.13
CA PRO A 152 -17.35 -24.96 2.68
C PRO A 152 -18.55 -25.34 1.81
N LEU A 153 -19.69 -24.67 2.03
CA LEU A 153 -20.88 -24.79 1.21
C LEU A 153 -20.77 -23.89 -0.01
N MET A 154 -20.69 -24.46 -1.19
CA MET A 154 -20.81 -23.70 -2.44
C MET A 154 -22.27 -23.33 -2.69
N LEU A 155 -22.55 -22.06 -2.79
CA LEU A 155 -23.89 -21.57 -3.13
C LEU A 155 -24.24 -21.88 -4.59
N SER A 156 -25.48 -22.29 -4.81
CA SER A 156 -26.04 -22.44 -6.16
C SER A 156 -26.15 -21.08 -6.87
N PRO A 157 -26.20 -21.02 -8.19
CA PRO A 157 -26.35 -19.76 -8.94
C PRO A 157 -27.57 -18.92 -8.53
N ALA A 158 -28.67 -19.57 -8.14
CA ALA A 158 -29.87 -18.89 -7.67
C ALA A 158 -29.61 -18.22 -6.30
N GLN A 159 -28.98 -18.93 -5.37
CA GLN A 159 -28.59 -18.40 -4.06
C GLN A 159 -27.57 -17.26 -4.16
N VAL A 160 -26.61 -17.37 -5.07
CA VAL A 160 -25.67 -16.26 -5.33
C VAL A 160 -26.40 -15.02 -5.87
N ARG A 161 -27.39 -15.18 -6.75
CA ARG A 161 -28.18 -14.04 -7.24
C ARG A 161 -28.98 -13.39 -6.09
N GLU A 162 -29.58 -14.16 -5.23
CA GLU A 162 -30.31 -13.68 -4.05
C GLU A 162 -29.38 -12.94 -3.10
N LEU A 163 -28.20 -13.51 -2.79
CA LEU A 163 -27.16 -12.89 -1.99
C LEU A 163 -26.72 -11.52 -2.54
N MET A 164 -26.38 -11.48 -3.82
CA MET A 164 -25.94 -10.24 -4.48
C MET A 164 -27.06 -9.19 -4.57
N ALA A 165 -28.31 -9.63 -4.79
CA ALA A 165 -29.46 -8.72 -4.81
C ALA A 165 -29.70 -8.08 -3.43
N GLY A 166 -29.52 -8.80 -2.34
CA GLY A 166 -29.64 -8.28 -0.96
C GLY A 166 -28.67 -7.13 -0.68
N PHE A 167 -27.53 -7.10 -1.35
CA PHE A 167 -26.55 -6.02 -1.27
C PHE A 167 -26.60 -5.03 -2.45
N GLY A 168 -27.64 -5.14 -3.29
CA GLY A 168 -27.82 -4.26 -4.44
C GLY A 168 -26.71 -4.39 -5.48
N ILE A 169 -26.10 -5.56 -5.61
CA ILE A 169 -25.04 -5.85 -6.57
C ILE A 169 -25.69 -6.54 -7.78
N PRO A 170 -25.76 -5.88 -8.93
CA PRO A 170 -26.36 -6.47 -10.13
C PRO A 170 -25.47 -7.57 -10.72
N ILE A 171 -26.09 -8.62 -11.25
CA ILE A 171 -25.45 -9.66 -12.05
C ILE A 171 -25.97 -9.54 -13.47
N ALA A 172 -25.06 -9.57 -14.46
CA ALA A 172 -25.46 -9.53 -15.87
C ALA A 172 -26.19 -10.83 -16.28
N ASP A 173 -27.25 -10.71 -17.05
CA ASP A 173 -28.04 -11.88 -17.49
C ASP A 173 -27.31 -12.76 -18.52
N ARG A 174 -26.37 -12.18 -19.25
CA ARG A 174 -25.52 -12.88 -20.22
C ARG A 174 -24.10 -12.34 -20.17
N LEU A 175 -23.14 -13.19 -20.50
CA LEU A 175 -21.81 -12.71 -20.88
C LEU A 175 -22.04 -11.65 -21.96
N ARG A 176 -21.61 -10.42 -21.71
CA ARG A 176 -21.53 -9.45 -22.80
C ARG A 176 -20.62 -10.11 -23.84
N GLY A 177 -21.05 -10.14 -25.11
CA GLY A 177 -20.36 -10.80 -26.22
C GLY A 177 -18.86 -10.47 -26.25
N GLU A 178 -18.13 -10.98 -27.26
CA GLU A 178 -16.66 -10.79 -27.33
C GLU A 178 -16.25 -9.41 -26.85
N PRO A 179 -15.25 -9.33 -25.94
CA PRO A 179 -14.83 -8.06 -25.36
C PRO A 179 -14.59 -7.06 -26.48
N THR A 180 -15.34 -5.96 -26.50
CA THR A 180 -15.08 -4.88 -27.46
C THR A 180 -13.62 -4.49 -27.39
N PRO A 181 -12.92 -4.28 -28.51
CA PRO A 181 -11.53 -3.86 -28.51
C PRO A 181 -11.34 -2.65 -27.59
N GLY A 182 -10.42 -2.76 -26.63
CA GLY A 182 -10.16 -1.73 -25.62
C GLY A 182 -10.93 -1.88 -24.30
N GLY A 183 -11.90 -2.78 -24.19
CA GLY A 183 -12.52 -3.11 -22.90
C GLY A 183 -11.63 -4.01 -22.02
N SER A 184 -11.86 -4.01 -20.73
CA SER A 184 -11.08 -4.75 -19.75
C SER A 184 -11.95 -5.67 -18.91
N MET A 185 -11.51 -6.92 -18.76
CA MET A 185 -12.07 -7.85 -17.78
C MET A 185 -11.26 -7.76 -16.49
N ILE A 186 -11.93 -7.43 -15.42
CA ILE A 186 -11.35 -7.41 -14.07
C ILE A 186 -11.86 -8.64 -13.33
N ALA A 187 -10.96 -9.57 -13.01
CA ALA A 187 -11.26 -10.68 -12.12
C ALA A 187 -11.03 -10.27 -10.68
N MET A 188 -11.93 -10.67 -9.81
CA MET A 188 -11.90 -10.39 -8.38
C MET A 188 -12.06 -11.71 -7.63
N SER A 189 -11.23 -11.94 -6.62
CA SER A 189 -11.43 -13.05 -5.71
C SER A 189 -11.18 -12.62 -4.28
N LEU A 190 -12.01 -13.15 -3.38
CA LEU A 190 -11.81 -13.10 -1.94
C LEU A 190 -11.43 -14.50 -1.47
N SER A 191 -10.45 -14.59 -0.63
CA SER A 191 -10.07 -15.83 0.06
C SER A 191 -9.64 -15.53 1.48
N ALA A 192 -9.97 -16.43 2.41
CA ALA A 192 -9.50 -16.33 3.77
C ALA A 192 -8.01 -16.70 3.85
N ASP A 193 -7.24 -15.85 4.50
CA ASP A 193 -5.84 -16.06 4.82
C ASP A 193 -5.71 -16.29 6.33
N PRO A 194 -4.93 -17.27 6.79
CA PRO A 194 -4.85 -17.61 8.21
C PRO A 194 -4.19 -16.50 9.06
N ASP A 195 -3.33 -15.68 8.47
CA ASP A 195 -2.60 -14.63 9.19
C ASP A 195 -3.23 -13.24 9.06
N PHE A 196 -3.86 -12.97 7.90
CA PHE A 196 -4.39 -11.65 7.56
C PHE A 196 -5.93 -11.59 7.49
N GLY A 197 -6.62 -12.72 7.67
CA GLY A 197 -8.06 -12.78 7.46
C GLY A 197 -8.45 -12.74 5.98
N PRO A 198 -9.64 -12.23 5.62
CA PRO A 198 -10.09 -12.20 4.24
C PRO A 198 -9.26 -11.23 3.39
N ILE A 199 -8.72 -11.70 2.27
CA ILE A 199 -7.92 -10.91 1.32
C ILE A 199 -8.63 -10.83 -0.01
N TRP A 200 -8.79 -9.61 -0.51
CA TRP A 200 -9.18 -9.35 -1.88
C TRP A 200 -8.01 -9.41 -2.83
N ARG A 201 -8.18 -10.10 -3.95
CA ARG A 201 -7.27 -10.10 -5.08
C ARG A 201 -7.99 -9.56 -6.31
N PHE A 202 -7.41 -8.53 -6.92
CA PHE A 202 -7.88 -7.95 -8.17
C PHE A 202 -6.86 -8.24 -9.26
N HIS A 203 -7.33 -8.68 -10.41
CA HIS A 203 -6.47 -9.07 -11.51
C HIS A 203 -7.06 -8.59 -12.84
N ARG A 204 -6.24 -7.93 -13.63
CA ARG A 204 -6.49 -7.63 -15.04
C ARG A 204 -5.58 -8.52 -15.89
N GLN A 205 -6.10 -9.05 -16.98
CA GLN A 205 -5.34 -9.96 -17.84
C GLN A 205 -4.03 -9.32 -18.32
N GLY A 206 -2.90 -9.99 -18.08
CA GLY A 206 -1.56 -9.52 -18.43
C GLY A 206 -0.90 -8.60 -17.41
N GLU A 207 -1.55 -8.29 -16.29
CA GLU A 207 -1.01 -7.42 -15.24
C GLU A 207 -0.76 -8.18 -13.93
N ALA A 208 0.03 -7.58 -13.03
CA ALA A 208 0.24 -8.12 -11.69
C ALA A 208 -1.03 -7.97 -10.85
N SER A 209 -1.29 -8.96 -9.99
CA SER A 209 -2.44 -8.89 -9.06
C SER A 209 -2.23 -7.82 -8.00
N ILE A 210 -3.32 -7.11 -7.68
CA ILE A 210 -3.41 -6.18 -6.57
C ILE A 210 -4.06 -6.90 -5.39
N LEU A 211 -3.43 -6.86 -4.22
CA LEU A 211 -3.95 -7.46 -3.00
C LEU A 211 -4.38 -6.38 -2.01
N ARG A 212 -5.51 -6.59 -1.34
CA ARG A 212 -6.00 -5.74 -0.26
C ARG A 212 -6.63 -6.57 0.84
N ILE A 213 -6.40 -6.16 2.06
CA ILE A 213 -7.04 -6.77 3.25
C ILE A 213 -8.43 -6.14 3.41
N THR A 214 -9.40 -6.94 3.83
CA THR A 214 -10.75 -6.49 4.19
C THR A 214 -10.73 -5.82 5.58
N PRO A 215 -11.55 -4.79 5.85
CA PRO A 215 -12.47 -4.11 4.94
C PRO A 215 -11.78 -3.13 3.99
N LEU A 216 -12.27 -3.01 2.77
CA LEU A 216 -11.77 -1.99 1.85
C LEU A 216 -12.31 -0.61 2.26
N THR A 217 -11.41 0.34 2.39
CA THR A 217 -11.80 1.74 2.56
C THR A 217 -12.03 2.43 1.20
N ASP A 218 -12.61 3.60 1.21
CA ASP A 218 -12.75 4.46 0.03
C ASP A 218 -11.39 4.74 -0.63
N ILE A 219 -10.34 4.89 0.18
CA ILE A 219 -8.95 5.07 -0.31
C ILE A 219 -8.43 3.79 -0.97
N ASP A 220 -8.68 2.62 -0.37
CA ASP A 220 -8.27 1.34 -0.96
C ASP A 220 -8.96 1.11 -2.30
N ILE A 221 -10.26 1.39 -2.37
CA ILE A 221 -11.05 1.28 -3.60
C ILE A 221 -10.51 2.23 -4.68
N ALA A 222 -10.23 3.48 -4.32
CA ALA A 222 -9.67 4.46 -5.25
C ALA A 222 -8.29 4.01 -5.77
N ASP A 223 -7.41 3.52 -4.89
CA ASP A 223 -6.09 3.00 -5.28
C ASP A 223 -6.19 1.75 -6.18
N VAL A 224 -7.14 0.85 -5.92
CA VAL A 224 -7.40 -0.32 -6.80
C VAL A 224 -7.84 0.15 -8.19
N VAL A 225 -8.79 1.08 -8.28
CA VAL A 225 -9.29 1.63 -9.56
C VAL A 225 -8.17 2.32 -10.32
N GLU A 226 -7.34 3.12 -9.64
CA GLU A 226 -6.20 3.81 -10.25
C GLU A 226 -5.15 2.82 -10.78
N ARG A 227 -4.76 1.82 -9.99
CA ARG A 227 -3.77 0.80 -10.39
C ARG A 227 -4.26 -0.10 -11.52
N LEU A 228 -5.57 -0.32 -11.61
CA LEU A 228 -6.18 -1.00 -12.75
C LEU A 228 -6.29 -0.08 -13.98
N GLN A 229 -5.81 1.16 -13.89
CA GLN A 229 -5.84 2.17 -14.96
C GLN A 229 -7.26 2.39 -15.51
N LEU A 230 -8.25 2.36 -14.62
CA LEU A 230 -9.64 2.55 -14.95
C LEU A 230 -10.07 4.01 -14.70
N PRO A 231 -11.08 4.50 -15.42
CA PRO A 231 -11.65 5.81 -15.12
C PRO A 231 -12.18 5.86 -13.68
N SER A 232 -11.80 6.88 -12.93
CA SER A 232 -12.19 7.06 -11.51
C SER A 232 -13.70 7.20 -11.26
N VAL A 233 -14.47 7.48 -12.30
CA VAL A 233 -15.93 7.62 -12.27
C VAL A 233 -16.69 6.37 -12.77
N CYS A 234 -16.00 5.23 -12.89
CA CYS A 234 -16.69 3.98 -13.24
C CYS A 234 -17.44 3.42 -12.03
N GLY A 235 -18.63 2.85 -12.25
CA GLY A 235 -19.43 2.21 -11.19
C GLY A 235 -18.77 1.01 -10.50
N LEU A 236 -17.52 0.68 -10.86
CA LEU A 236 -16.71 -0.35 -10.21
C LEU A 236 -16.44 0.01 -8.74
N ALA A 237 -16.18 1.27 -8.43
CA ALA A 237 -15.95 1.71 -7.05
C ALA A 237 -17.17 1.40 -6.16
N GLU A 238 -18.38 1.64 -6.66
CA GLU A 238 -19.61 1.29 -5.93
C GLU A 238 -19.77 -0.23 -5.81
N THR A 239 -19.50 -0.99 -6.87
CA THR A 239 -19.54 -2.45 -6.81
C THR A 239 -18.58 -3.01 -5.76
N LEU A 240 -17.34 -2.50 -5.71
CA LEU A 240 -16.35 -2.90 -4.70
C LEU A 240 -16.77 -2.51 -3.29
N GLY A 241 -17.34 -1.33 -3.12
CA GLY A 241 -17.85 -0.89 -1.81
C GLY A 241 -18.99 -1.77 -1.30
N ARG A 242 -19.94 -2.15 -2.17
CA ARG A 242 -21.05 -3.07 -1.84
C ARG A 242 -20.55 -4.48 -1.55
N LEU A 243 -19.57 -4.98 -2.30
CA LEU A 243 -18.92 -6.26 -2.02
C LEU A 243 -18.18 -6.24 -0.68
N THR A 244 -17.55 -5.13 -0.34
CA THR A 244 -16.91 -4.94 0.97
C THR A 244 -17.94 -5.02 2.08
N GLN A 245 -19.04 -4.31 1.96
CA GLN A 245 -20.12 -4.33 2.96
C GLN A 245 -20.71 -5.75 3.09
N LEU A 246 -20.91 -6.47 1.98
CA LEU A 246 -21.36 -7.86 2.00
C LEU A 246 -20.44 -8.74 2.85
N VAL A 247 -19.14 -8.65 2.64
CA VAL A 247 -18.15 -9.46 3.37
C VAL A 247 -18.09 -9.08 4.85
N GLU A 248 -18.21 -7.80 5.18
CA GLU A 248 -18.23 -7.35 6.58
C GLU A 248 -19.48 -7.78 7.35
N GLU A 249 -20.63 -7.77 6.69
CA GLU A 249 -21.89 -8.17 7.31
C GLU A 249 -22.08 -9.69 7.33
N LEU A 250 -21.37 -10.43 6.48
CA LEU A 250 -21.47 -11.88 6.34
C LEU A 250 -20.12 -12.57 6.60
N PRO A 251 -19.69 -12.69 7.87
CA PRO A 251 -18.38 -13.24 8.23
C PRO A 251 -18.18 -14.72 7.85
N TRP A 252 -19.20 -15.38 7.41
CA TRP A 252 -19.16 -16.78 6.94
C TRP A 252 -18.74 -16.93 5.48
N VAL A 253 -18.64 -15.83 4.73
CA VAL A 253 -18.15 -15.84 3.33
C VAL A 253 -16.65 -16.12 3.35
N CYS A 254 -16.25 -17.33 3.00
CA CYS A 254 -14.84 -17.74 3.00
C CYS A 254 -14.19 -17.59 1.63
N THR A 255 -14.95 -17.71 0.55
CA THR A 255 -14.46 -17.42 -0.80
C THR A 255 -15.53 -16.70 -1.62
N LEU A 256 -15.10 -15.80 -2.46
CA LEU A 256 -15.91 -15.15 -3.48
C LEU A 256 -15.08 -14.98 -4.74
N GLU A 257 -15.59 -15.43 -5.87
CA GLU A 257 -14.99 -15.22 -7.19
C GLU A 257 -15.99 -14.53 -8.09
N ALA A 258 -15.59 -13.42 -8.67
CA ALA A 258 -16.42 -12.63 -9.56
C ALA A 258 -15.58 -11.92 -10.62
N GLY A 259 -16.22 -11.49 -11.68
CA GLY A 259 -15.62 -10.67 -12.72
C GLY A 259 -16.49 -9.45 -13.03
N VAL A 260 -15.87 -8.38 -13.46
CA VAL A 260 -16.53 -7.18 -13.97
C VAL A 260 -15.93 -6.84 -15.33
N TYR A 261 -16.79 -6.61 -16.31
CA TYR A 261 -16.36 -6.10 -17.60
C TYR A 261 -16.46 -4.58 -17.63
N VAL A 262 -15.33 -3.92 -17.87
CA VAL A 262 -15.25 -2.47 -18.04
C VAL A 262 -15.12 -2.14 -19.51
N PRO A 263 -16.14 -1.54 -20.15
CA PRO A 263 -16.09 -1.17 -21.55
C PRO A 263 -15.07 -0.04 -21.80
N PRO A 264 -14.55 0.11 -23.04
CA PRO A 264 -13.53 1.12 -23.36
C PRO A 264 -14.02 2.56 -23.19
N GLU A 265 -15.31 2.79 -23.44
CA GLU A 265 -15.96 4.08 -23.23
C GLU A 265 -16.86 4.00 -22.00
N VAL A 266 -16.28 4.20 -20.83
CA VAL A 266 -17.04 4.30 -19.57
C VAL A 266 -17.43 5.76 -19.40
N GLY A 267 -18.71 6.05 -19.64
CA GLY A 267 -19.31 7.31 -19.17
C GLY A 267 -19.38 7.36 -17.65
N ILE A 268 -19.68 8.52 -17.09
CA ILE A 268 -19.97 8.68 -15.66
C ILE A 268 -21.13 7.76 -15.31
N SER A 269 -20.89 6.68 -14.58
CA SER A 269 -21.93 5.79 -14.07
C SER A 269 -22.04 5.97 -12.56
N LEU A 270 -23.21 6.41 -12.12
CA LEU A 270 -23.57 6.50 -10.69
C LEU A 270 -24.18 5.19 -10.16
N HIS A 271 -24.24 4.16 -10.99
CA HIS A 271 -24.78 2.85 -10.62
C HIS A 271 -23.68 1.81 -10.55
N PRO A 272 -23.82 0.79 -9.68
CA PRO A 272 -22.85 -0.29 -9.57
C PRO A 272 -22.74 -1.03 -10.92
N MET A 273 -21.50 -1.36 -11.29
CA MET A 273 -21.27 -2.17 -12.49
C MET A 273 -21.71 -3.61 -12.24
N PRO A 274 -22.43 -4.23 -13.16
CA PRO A 274 -22.87 -5.60 -12.99
C PRO A 274 -21.69 -6.58 -12.98
N LEU A 275 -21.76 -7.56 -12.10
CA LEU A 275 -20.88 -8.72 -12.13
C LEU A 275 -21.17 -9.53 -13.41
N GLN A 276 -20.15 -10.20 -13.94
CA GLN A 276 -20.35 -11.16 -15.00
C GLN A 276 -21.23 -12.32 -14.53
N PRO A 277 -21.89 -13.03 -15.44
CA PRO A 277 -22.69 -14.20 -15.08
C PRO A 277 -21.88 -15.22 -14.29
N GLU A 278 -22.56 -15.93 -13.36
CA GLU A 278 -21.99 -17.03 -12.57
C GLU A 278 -20.85 -16.66 -11.63
N PRO A 279 -20.98 -15.60 -10.79
CA PRO A 279 -20.07 -15.45 -9.67
C PRO A 279 -20.19 -16.67 -8.73
N ARG A 280 -19.09 -16.99 -8.05
CA ARG A 280 -19.04 -18.14 -7.12
C ARG A 280 -18.85 -17.64 -5.71
N VAL A 281 -19.60 -18.20 -4.77
CA VAL A 281 -19.50 -17.87 -3.36
C VAL A 281 -19.55 -19.18 -2.55
N ALA A 282 -18.65 -19.31 -1.58
CA ALA A 282 -18.68 -20.38 -0.62
C ALA A 282 -18.80 -19.83 0.81
N LEU A 283 -19.59 -20.52 1.63
CA LEU A 283 -19.81 -20.23 3.04
C LEU A 283 -19.10 -21.27 3.90
N SER A 284 -18.59 -20.87 5.06
CA SER A 284 -17.99 -21.74 6.07
C SER A 284 -18.64 -21.49 7.41
N GLN A 285 -18.68 -22.51 8.29
CA GLN A 285 -19.09 -22.34 9.69
C GLN A 285 -18.10 -21.46 10.47
N ALA A 286 -16.84 -21.42 10.07
CA ALA A 286 -15.86 -20.53 10.67
C ALA A 286 -16.18 -19.08 10.32
N GLU A 287 -16.36 -18.25 11.34
CA GLU A 287 -16.44 -16.80 11.16
C GLU A 287 -15.05 -16.25 10.88
N TYR A 288 -14.86 -15.62 9.72
CA TYR A 288 -13.65 -14.90 9.39
C TYR A 288 -13.82 -13.43 9.80
N ARG A 289 -13.48 -13.13 11.07
CA ARG A 289 -13.41 -11.75 11.56
C ARG A 289 -11.97 -11.29 11.57
N MET A 290 -11.78 -10.00 11.30
CA MET A 290 -10.48 -9.36 11.53
C MET A 290 -10.15 -9.41 13.02
N PRO A 291 -8.89 -9.68 13.39
CA PRO A 291 -8.42 -9.62 14.77
C PRO A 291 -8.50 -8.21 15.37
#